data_fd8030f7490edd0ce945f45e38653509
#
_entry.id   fd8030f7490edd0ce945f45e38653509
#
_cell.length_a   1.000
_cell.length_b   1.000
_cell.length_c   1.000
_cell.angle_alpha   90.00
_cell.angle_beta   90.00
_cell.angle_gamma   90.00
#
_symmetry.space_group_name_H-M   'P 1'
#
loop_
_entity.id
_entity.type
_entity.pdbx_description
1 polymer ?
#
loop_
_entity_poly.entity_id
_entity_poly.type
_entity_poly.pdbx_seq_one_letter_code
_entity_poly.pdbx_strand_id
1 'polypeptide(L)'
;MEKEDARKLSPEQQKEKRKIALRMRMNGREFSEIGQTVGVHPRTVQYWWSRYQAEGLKSAVAGGKRGTEMGERRTLSAEQEWAVQQLITEKMPDQLKLSFALWTRAAVRELILRRFKIEMPIRTVGEYLKRWGFTPQKPLKKAYEQKPELVDAWLKESYPAIAERAKAEGAEIHWGDETGVRSDCQHGRSYAPAGKTPVQHMPGSRFAT
;
A
#
# COMPACT_ATOMS: atom_id res chain seq x y z
N MET A 1 -11.55 46.38 -8.23
CA MET A 1 -11.02 45.30 -7.37
C MET A 1 -11.24 43.97 -8.11
N GLU A 2 -10.18 43.29 -8.46
CA GLU A 2 -10.25 41.93 -9.02
C GLU A 2 -10.97 41.02 -8.03
N LYS A 3 -11.98 40.31 -8.48
CA LYS A 3 -12.70 39.32 -7.66
C LYS A 3 -11.81 38.10 -7.48
N GLU A 4 -11.18 37.99 -6.33
CA GLU A 4 -10.42 36.82 -5.96
C GLU A 4 -11.34 35.58 -5.89
N ASP A 5 -11.02 34.53 -6.67
CA ASP A 5 -11.82 33.28 -6.67
C ASP A 5 -11.74 32.61 -5.30
N ALA A 6 -12.85 32.63 -4.56
CA ALA A 6 -12.95 32.05 -3.24
C ALA A 6 -12.58 30.54 -3.17
N ARG A 7 -12.55 29.83 -4.31
CA ARG A 7 -12.11 28.43 -4.41
C ARG A 7 -10.62 28.24 -4.27
N LYS A 8 -9.82 29.30 -4.58
CA LYS A 8 -8.36 29.30 -4.49
C LYS A 8 -7.84 29.65 -3.07
N LEU A 9 -8.71 30.14 -2.21
CA LEU A 9 -8.37 30.51 -0.84
C LEU A 9 -8.08 29.30 0.05
N SER A 10 -7.27 29.50 1.09
CA SER A 10 -7.04 28.48 2.12
C SER A 10 -8.32 28.11 2.86
N PRO A 11 -8.42 26.92 3.49
CA PRO A 11 -9.56 26.53 4.27
C PRO A 11 -9.93 27.54 5.38
N GLU A 12 -8.92 28.13 6.03
CA GLU A 12 -9.07 29.14 7.08
C GLU A 12 -9.68 30.42 6.54
N GLN A 13 -9.16 30.91 5.42
CA GLN A 13 -9.69 32.09 4.74
C GLN A 13 -11.15 31.89 4.29
N GLN A 14 -11.45 30.70 3.74
CA GLN A 14 -12.83 30.36 3.39
C GLN A 14 -13.74 30.29 4.61
N LYS A 15 -13.23 29.80 5.74
CA LYS A 15 -13.94 29.75 7.00
C LYS A 15 -14.25 31.17 7.52
N GLU A 16 -13.29 32.07 7.46
CA GLU A 16 -13.49 33.47 7.86
C GLU A 16 -14.50 34.18 6.94
N LYS A 17 -14.42 34.00 5.62
CA LYS A 17 -15.45 34.56 4.71
C LYS A 17 -16.86 34.09 5.05
N ARG A 18 -17.03 32.80 5.43
CA ARG A 18 -18.35 32.30 5.86
C ARG A 18 -18.82 32.93 7.17
N LYS A 19 -17.93 33.09 8.15
CA LYS A 19 -18.26 33.77 9.40
C LYS A 19 -18.72 35.21 9.18
N ILE A 20 -17.98 35.97 8.37
CA ILE A 20 -18.30 37.36 8.04
C ILE A 20 -19.68 37.40 7.35
N ALA A 21 -19.90 36.56 6.31
CA ALA A 21 -21.16 36.53 5.59
C ALA A 21 -22.36 36.22 6.52
N LEU A 22 -22.24 35.21 7.38
CA LEU A 22 -23.29 34.84 8.33
C LEU A 22 -23.55 35.95 9.34
N ARG A 23 -22.52 36.60 9.88
CA ARG A 23 -22.65 37.74 10.82
C ARG A 23 -23.36 38.92 10.14
N MET A 24 -23.00 39.24 8.89
CA MET A 24 -23.68 40.29 8.13
C MET A 24 -25.15 39.95 7.93
N ARG A 25 -25.50 38.69 7.63
CA ARG A 25 -26.89 38.27 7.47
C ARG A 25 -27.69 38.32 8.78
N MET A 26 -27.07 37.97 9.92
CA MET A 26 -27.68 38.12 11.25
C MET A 26 -28.03 39.61 11.56
N ASN A 27 -27.21 40.53 11.02
CA ASN A 27 -27.45 41.98 11.13
C ASN A 27 -28.42 42.50 10.07
N GLY A 28 -29.17 41.65 9.38
CA GLY A 28 -30.23 42.03 8.45
C GLY A 28 -29.77 42.44 7.04
N ARG A 29 -28.47 42.31 6.70
CA ARG A 29 -27.99 42.69 5.36
C ARG A 29 -28.51 41.77 4.27
N GLU A 30 -28.69 42.34 3.08
CA GLU A 30 -29.16 41.60 1.89
C GLU A 30 -28.12 40.65 1.34
N PHE A 31 -28.54 39.50 0.80
CA PHE A 31 -27.65 38.50 0.21
C PHE A 31 -26.79 39.02 -0.94
N SER A 32 -27.33 39.96 -1.72
CA SER A 32 -26.61 40.63 -2.81
C SER A 32 -25.44 41.48 -2.28
N GLU A 33 -25.69 42.28 -1.27
CA GLU A 33 -24.72 43.14 -0.61
C GLU A 33 -23.61 42.30 0.04
N ILE A 34 -24.00 41.26 0.79
CA ILE A 34 -23.05 40.34 1.43
C ILE A 34 -22.18 39.66 0.36
N GLY A 35 -22.80 39.18 -0.73
CA GLY A 35 -22.08 38.53 -1.84
C GLY A 35 -21.03 39.43 -2.45
N GLN A 36 -21.35 40.73 -2.65
CA GLN A 36 -20.38 41.72 -3.13
C GLN A 36 -19.25 41.95 -2.14
N THR A 37 -19.57 42.13 -0.86
CA THR A 37 -18.58 42.42 0.19
C THR A 37 -17.60 41.26 0.40
N VAL A 38 -18.11 40.01 0.43
CA VAL A 38 -17.30 38.81 0.69
C VAL A 38 -16.64 38.26 -0.60
N GLY A 39 -17.04 38.77 -1.77
CA GLY A 39 -16.51 38.33 -3.07
C GLY A 39 -17.00 36.97 -3.50
N VAL A 40 -18.29 36.64 -3.22
CA VAL A 40 -18.94 35.40 -3.64
C VAL A 40 -20.29 35.66 -4.28
N HIS A 41 -20.82 34.68 -5.00
CA HIS A 41 -22.15 34.82 -5.58
C HIS A 41 -23.23 34.83 -4.47
N PRO A 42 -24.29 35.66 -4.56
CA PRO A 42 -25.36 35.75 -3.53
C PRO A 42 -25.97 34.39 -3.18
N ARG A 43 -26.17 33.51 -4.16
CA ARG A 43 -26.66 32.14 -3.94
C ARG A 43 -25.76 31.31 -3.01
N THR A 44 -24.47 31.57 -3.01
CA THR A 44 -23.53 30.92 -2.08
C THR A 44 -23.78 31.37 -0.64
N VAL A 45 -24.09 32.65 -0.45
CA VAL A 45 -24.45 33.20 0.88
C VAL A 45 -25.78 32.61 1.37
N GLN A 46 -26.79 32.51 0.46
CA GLN A 46 -28.05 31.85 0.77
C GLN A 46 -27.86 30.40 1.21
N TYR A 47 -27.01 29.65 0.51
CA TYR A 47 -26.67 28.27 0.90
C TYR A 47 -26.04 28.20 2.28
N TRP A 48 -25.09 29.09 2.61
CA TRP A 48 -24.48 29.13 3.93
C TRP A 48 -25.50 29.50 5.02
N TRP A 49 -26.42 30.39 4.70
CA TRP A 49 -27.49 30.77 5.61
C TRP A 49 -28.47 29.62 5.88
N SER A 50 -28.91 28.92 4.83
CA SER A 50 -29.77 27.74 4.99
C SER A 50 -29.09 26.66 5.85
N ARG A 51 -27.78 26.42 5.65
CA ARG A 51 -27.01 25.52 6.51
C ARG A 51 -26.94 26.00 7.95
N TYR A 52 -26.78 27.29 8.15
CA TYR A 52 -26.80 27.87 9.50
C TYR A 52 -28.12 27.61 10.22
N GLN A 53 -29.24 27.81 9.50
CA GLN A 53 -30.58 27.58 10.07
C GLN A 53 -30.83 26.09 10.37
N ALA A 54 -30.30 25.17 9.54
CA ALA A 54 -30.52 23.73 9.70
C ALA A 54 -29.54 23.07 10.70
N GLU A 55 -28.27 23.44 10.68
CA GLU A 55 -27.18 22.71 11.38
C GLU A 55 -26.44 23.58 12.42
N GLY A 56 -26.77 24.85 12.51
CA GLY A 56 -26.11 25.82 13.41
C GLY A 56 -24.80 26.38 12.89
N LEU A 57 -24.25 27.35 13.65
CA LEU A 57 -23.09 28.15 13.26
C LEU A 57 -21.82 27.31 13.01
N LYS A 58 -21.55 26.34 13.85
CA LYS A 58 -20.32 25.52 13.79
C LYS A 58 -20.24 24.76 12.48
N SER A 59 -21.33 24.13 12.06
CA SER A 59 -21.41 23.37 10.81
C SER A 59 -21.38 24.29 9.58
N ALA A 60 -22.16 25.37 9.57
CA ALA A 60 -22.21 26.31 8.47
C ALA A 60 -20.84 26.95 8.16
N VAL A 61 -20.05 27.23 9.20
CA VAL A 61 -18.72 27.83 9.11
C VAL A 61 -17.67 26.81 8.71
N ALA A 62 -17.72 25.57 9.19
CA ALA A 62 -16.73 24.53 8.90
C ALA A 62 -16.65 24.20 7.39
N GLY A 63 -17.77 24.33 6.67
CA GLY A 63 -17.86 23.92 5.27
C GLY A 63 -17.96 22.41 5.11
N GLY A 64 -18.15 21.96 3.88
CA GLY A 64 -18.17 20.54 3.55
C GLY A 64 -16.76 19.98 3.37
N LYS A 65 -16.57 18.73 3.73
CA LYS A 65 -15.36 17.96 3.39
C LYS A 65 -15.28 17.85 1.86
N ARG A 66 -14.12 18.19 1.29
CA ARG A 66 -13.89 18.04 -0.17
C ARG A 66 -13.44 16.63 -0.50
N GLY A 67 -13.95 16.11 -1.61
CA GLY A 67 -13.58 14.79 -2.14
C GLY A 67 -14.48 13.68 -1.63
N THR A 68 -14.19 12.49 -2.13
CA THR A 68 -14.87 11.24 -1.79
C THR A 68 -14.43 10.77 -0.41
N GLU A 69 -15.30 10.19 0.37
CA GLU A 69 -14.93 9.61 1.65
C GLU A 69 -13.97 8.43 1.49
N MET A 70 -13.12 8.23 2.51
CA MET A 70 -12.17 7.13 2.46
C MET A 70 -12.91 5.79 2.40
N GLY A 71 -12.68 5.03 1.33
CA GLY A 71 -13.36 3.74 1.09
C GLY A 71 -14.54 3.83 0.14
N GLU A 72 -15.10 4.99 -0.10
CA GLU A 72 -16.12 5.20 -1.14
C GLU A 72 -15.52 4.92 -2.53
N ARG A 73 -16.25 4.28 -3.40
CA ARG A 73 -15.82 3.84 -4.75
C ARG A 73 -14.67 2.82 -4.77
N ARG A 74 -14.50 2.03 -3.72
CA ARG A 74 -13.59 0.88 -3.78
C ARG A 74 -14.18 -0.20 -4.68
N THR A 75 -13.35 -0.82 -5.51
CA THR A 75 -13.74 -1.94 -6.38
C THR A 75 -13.91 -3.23 -5.58
N LEU A 76 -13.10 -3.41 -4.54
CA LEU A 76 -13.17 -4.57 -3.63
C LEU A 76 -13.86 -4.18 -2.33
N SER A 77 -14.66 -5.09 -1.77
CA SER A 77 -15.16 -4.97 -0.41
C SER A 77 -14.03 -5.18 0.61
N ALA A 78 -14.26 -4.78 1.87
CA ALA A 78 -13.27 -4.98 2.94
C ALA A 78 -12.91 -6.46 3.15
N GLU A 79 -13.91 -7.36 3.04
CA GLU A 79 -13.71 -8.80 3.16
C GLU A 79 -12.90 -9.35 1.99
N GLN A 80 -13.16 -8.87 0.76
CA GLN A 80 -12.40 -9.27 -0.42
C GLN A 80 -10.95 -8.77 -0.32
N GLU A 81 -10.72 -7.53 0.14
CA GLU A 81 -9.38 -7.00 0.37
C GLU A 81 -8.62 -7.87 1.38
N TRP A 82 -9.25 -8.19 2.51
CA TRP A 82 -8.66 -9.04 3.53
C TRP A 82 -8.31 -10.44 3.00
N ALA A 83 -9.23 -11.08 2.27
CA ALA A 83 -9.01 -12.40 1.70
C ALA A 83 -7.84 -12.42 0.71
N VAL A 84 -7.68 -11.39 -0.12
CA VAL A 84 -6.53 -11.27 -1.03
C VAL A 84 -5.22 -11.11 -0.26
N GLN A 85 -5.21 -10.26 0.78
CA GLN A 85 -4.02 -10.04 1.61
C GLN A 85 -3.56 -11.33 2.31
N GLN A 86 -4.49 -12.11 2.86
CA GLN A 86 -4.17 -13.41 3.48
C GLN A 86 -3.55 -14.36 2.47
N LEU A 87 -4.16 -14.50 1.28
CA LEU A 87 -3.65 -15.38 0.24
C LEU A 87 -2.24 -15.01 -0.23
N ILE A 88 -1.95 -13.72 -0.38
CA ILE A 88 -0.60 -13.24 -0.77
C ILE A 88 0.42 -13.51 0.33
N THR A 89 0.01 -13.45 1.59
CA THR A 89 0.89 -13.63 2.75
C THR A 89 1.19 -15.10 3.03
N GLU A 90 0.18 -15.97 2.90
CA GLU A 90 0.26 -17.36 3.32
C GLU A 90 0.66 -18.33 2.20
N LYS A 91 0.40 -17.97 0.95
CA LYS A 91 0.58 -18.88 -0.19
C LYS A 91 1.41 -18.26 -1.29
N MET A 92 2.09 -19.10 -2.05
CA MET A 92 2.72 -18.71 -3.31
C MET A 92 1.70 -18.85 -4.46
N PRO A 93 1.89 -18.11 -5.58
CA PRO A 93 0.95 -18.15 -6.70
C PRO A 93 0.73 -19.54 -7.31
N ASP A 94 1.77 -20.35 -7.40
CA ASP A 94 1.74 -21.73 -7.91
C ASP A 94 0.87 -22.65 -7.06
N GLN A 95 0.88 -22.50 -5.74
CA GLN A 95 0.00 -23.22 -4.82
C GLN A 95 -1.49 -22.92 -5.06
N LEU A 96 -1.78 -21.78 -5.67
CA LEU A 96 -3.12 -21.38 -6.11
C LEU A 96 -3.38 -21.70 -7.58
N LYS A 97 -2.54 -22.53 -8.21
CA LYS A 97 -2.60 -22.91 -9.63
C LYS A 97 -2.58 -21.70 -10.59
N LEU A 98 -1.91 -20.62 -10.18
CA LEU A 98 -1.63 -19.47 -11.03
C LEU A 98 -0.33 -19.72 -11.81
N SER A 99 -0.26 -19.26 -13.07
CA SER A 99 0.94 -19.39 -13.93
C SER A 99 2.02 -18.35 -13.58
N PHE A 100 2.22 -18.10 -12.29
CA PHE A 100 3.22 -17.13 -11.77
C PHE A 100 4.01 -17.77 -10.64
N ALA A 101 5.32 -17.56 -10.65
CA ALA A 101 6.19 -18.00 -9.54
C ALA A 101 6.23 -17.02 -8.36
N LEU A 102 5.94 -15.75 -8.62
CA LEU A 102 6.05 -14.67 -7.64
C LEU A 102 4.79 -13.80 -7.64
N TRP A 103 4.49 -13.17 -6.51
CA TRP A 103 3.42 -12.20 -6.41
C TRP A 103 3.78 -10.89 -7.10
N THR A 104 3.51 -10.81 -8.39
CA THR A 104 3.55 -9.57 -9.18
C THR A 104 2.17 -8.91 -9.20
N ARG A 105 2.08 -7.65 -9.67
CA ARG A 105 0.77 -7.02 -9.90
C ARG A 105 -0.13 -7.83 -10.83
N ALA A 106 0.47 -8.48 -11.84
CA ALA A 106 -0.25 -9.34 -12.78
C ALA A 106 -0.80 -10.59 -12.07
N ALA A 107 0.00 -11.24 -11.21
CA ALA A 107 -0.43 -12.40 -10.43
C ALA A 107 -1.59 -12.04 -9.48
N VAL A 108 -1.51 -10.88 -8.80
CA VAL A 108 -2.58 -10.41 -7.91
C VAL A 108 -3.85 -10.06 -8.70
N ARG A 109 -3.72 -9.44 -9.89
CA ARG A 109 -4.86 -9.19 -10.78
C ARG A 109 -5.56 -10.49 -11.17
N GLU A 110 -4.79 -11.50 -11.57
CA GLU A 110 -5.32 -12.81 -11.95
C GLU A 110 -6.01 -13.51 -10.76
N LEU A 111 -5.44 -13.41 -9.55
CA LEU A 111 -6.07 -13.92 -8.33
C LEU A 111 -7.45 -13.27 -8.09
N ILE A 112 -7.54 -11.95 -8.19
CA ILE A 112 -8.77 -11.19 -8.00
C ILE A 112 -9.82 -11.60 -9.06
N LEU A 113 -9.40 -11.69 -10.32
CA LEU A 113 -10.28 -12.11 -11.42
C LEU A 113 -10.82 -13.51 -11.22
N ARG A 114 -9.96 -14.48 -10.88
CA ARG A 114 -10.39 -15.89 -10.69
C ARG A 114 -11.32 -16.05 -9.50
N ARG A 115 -11.01 -15.38 -8.37
CA ARG A 115 -11.73 -15.59 -7.13
C ARG A 115 -13.05 -14.81 -7.04
N PHE A 116 -13.05 -13.57 -7.53
CA PHE A 116 -14.20 -12.66 -7.37
C PHE A 116 -14.86 -12.27 -8.68
N LYS A 117 -14.32 -12.69 -9.84
CA LYS A 117 -14.78 -12.29 -11.18
C LYS A 117 -14.75 -10.76 -11.40
N ILE A 118 -13.85 -10.08 -10.70
CA ILE A 118 -13.66 -8.63 -10.80
C ILE A 118 -12.45 -8.37 -11.69
N GLU A 119 -12.68 -7.73 -12.81
CA GLU A 119 -11.61 -7.25 -13.68
C GLU A 119 -11.09 -5.91 -13.19
N MET A 120 -9.80 -5.82 -12.92
CA MET A 120 -9.17 -4.62 -12.36
C MET A 120 -7.97 -4.19 -13.20
N PRO A 121 -7.82 -2.90 -13.53
CA PRO A 121 -6.62 -2.38 -14.16
C PRO A 121 -5.38 -2.63 -13.30
N ILE A 122 -4.26 -2.99 -13.94
CA ILE A 122 -3.01 -3.33 -13.23
C ILE A 122 -2.48 -2.18 -12.35
N ARG A 123 -2.76 -0.93 -12.75
CA ARG A 123 -2.43 0.27 -11.95
C ARG A 123 -3.23 0.28 -10.65
N THR A 124 -4.52 -0.01 -10.72
CA THR A 124 -5.42 -0.06 -9.55
C THR A 124 -4.96 -1.15 -8.58
N VAL A 125 -4.55 -2.32 -9.07
CA VAL A 125 -3.94 -3.37 -8.23
C VAL A 125 -2.71 -2.84 -7.49
N GLY A 126 -1.85 -2.07 -8.17
CA GLY A 126 -0.69 -1.43 -7.55
C GLY A 126 -1.07 -0.45 -6.42
N GLU A 127 -2.15 0.32 -6.58
CA GLU A 127 -2.66 1.22 -5.53
C GLU A 127 -3.23 0.45 -4.32
N TYR A 128 -3.90 -0.68 -4.56
CA TYR A 128 -4.35 -1.57 -3.50
C TYR A 128 -3.18 -2.15 -2.71
N LEU A 129 -2.17 -2.72 -3.39
CA LEU A 129 -0.97 -3.26 -2.76
C LEU A 129 -0.24 -2.20 -1.91
N LYS A 130 -0.08 -0.99 -2.45
CA LYS A 130 0.50 0.14 -1.71
C LYS A 130 -0.32 0.50 -0.45
N ARG A 131 -1.64 0.56 -0.57
CA ARG A 131 -2.56 0.85 0.54
C ARG A 131 -2.50 -0.21 1.63
N TRP A 132 -2.34 -1.48 1.26
CA TRP A 132 -2.18 -2.59 2.20
C TRP A 132 -0.79 -2.68 2.82
N GLY A 133 0.16 -1.79 2.43
CA GLY A 133 1.52 -1.81 2.93
C GLY A 133 2.39 -2.92 2.33
N PHE A 134 2.01 -3.44 1.16
CA PHE A 134 2.82 -4.43 0.45
C PHE A 134 3.86 -3.73 -0.44
N THR A 135 5.09 -4.22 -0.36
CA THR A 135 6.21 -3.70 -1.14
C THR A 135 6.84 -4.79 -2.00
N PRO A 136 7.40 -4.44 -3.19
CA PRO A 136 8.11 -5.41 -4.03
C PRO A 136 9.48 -5.70 -3.43
N GLN A 137 9.69 -6.91 -2.91
CA GLN A 137 10.90 -7.36 -2.26
C GLN A 137 11.56 -8.50 -3.05
N LYS A 138 12.89 -8.63 -2.95
CA LYS A 138 13.63 -9.77 -3.49
C LYS A 138 13.44 -10.97 -2.56
N PRO A 139 12.86 -12.10 -3.03
CA PRO A 139 12.64 -13.25 -2.17
C PRO A 139 13.94 -13.87 -1.69
N LEU A 140 13.92 -14.39 -0.46
CA LEU A 140 14.94 -15.28 0.03
C LEU A 140 14.68 -16.68 -0.55
N LYS A 141 15.68 -17.25 -1.22
CA LYS A 141 15.63 -18.60 -1.74
C LYS A 141 16.05 -19.57 -0.66
N LYS A 142 15.22 -20.57 -0.37
CA LYS A 142 15.55 -21.68 0.53
C LYS A 142 15.35 -22.99 -0.19
N ALA A 143 16.34 -23.89 -0.10
CA ALA A 143 16.18 -25.24 -0.59
C ALA A 143 15.18 -26.01 0.29
N TYR A 144 14.33 -26.85 -0.29
CA TYR A 144 13.43 -27.73 0.47
C TYR A 144 14.20 -28.71 1.34
N GLU A 145 15.38 -29.12 0.88
CA GLU A 145 16.25 -30.08 1.52
C GLU A 145 17.08 -29.47 2.66
N GLN A 146 17.08 -28.16 2.81
CA GLN A 146 17.83 -27.49 3.88
C GLN A 146 17.25 -27.85 5.24
N LYS A 147 18.06 -28.48 6.08
CA LYS A 147 17.78 -28.85 7.46
C LYS A 147 18.49 -27.86 8.38
N PRO A 148 17.81 -26.82 8.91
CA PRO A 148 18.47 -25.80 9.74
C PRO A 148 19.16 -26.38 10.95
N GLU A 149 18.57 -27.41 11.57
CA GLU A 149 19.12 -28.08 12.75
C GLU A 149 20.50 -28.70 12.49
N LEU A 150 20.69 -29.32 11.31
CA LEU A 150 21.96 -29.89 10.94
C LEU A 150 23.00 -28.81 10.63
N VAL A 151 22.59 -27.69 10.03
CA VAL A 151 23.47 -26.55 9.78
C VAL A 151 23.91 -25.92 11.09
N ASP A 152 22.98 -25.74 12.03
CA ASP A 152 23.28 -25.19 13.36
C ASP A 152 24.18 -26.10 14.18
N ALA A 153 23.94 -27.41 14.16
CA ALA A 153 24.80 -28.39 14.83
C ALA A 153 26.22 -28.36 14.24
N TRP A 154 26.32 -28.34 12.91
CA TRP A 154 27.61 -28.27 12.24
C TRP A 154 28.40 -27.00 12.59
N LEU A 155 27.72 -25.84 12.60
CA LEU A 155 28.35 -24.57 12.97
C LEU A 155 28.79 -24.50 14.44
N LYS A 156 28.07 -25.16 15.33
CA LYS A 156 28.37 -25.13 16.79
C LYS A 156 29.36 -26.19 17.23
N GLU A 157 29.39 -27.33 16.57
CA GLU A 157 30.18 -28.49 17.01
C GLU A 157 31.33 -28.80 16.01
N SER A 158 31.02 -29.03 14.75
CA SER A 158 32.01 -29.52 13.76
C SER A 158 32.96 -28.42 13.31
N TYR A 159 32.43 -27.24 12.97
CA TYR A 159 33.26 -26.16 12.44
C TYR A 159 34.27 -25.60 13.43
N PRO A 160 33.94 -25.37 14.70
CA PRO A 160 34.94 -24.93 15.70
C PRO A 160 36.13 -25.90 15.85
N ALA A 161 35.84 -27.20 15.84
CA ALA A 161 36.91 -28.21 15.90
C ALA A 161 37.83 -28.17 14.67
N ILE A 162 37.27 -27.96 13.49
CA ILE A 162 38.03 -27.77 12.22
C ILE A 162 38.89 -26.51 12.30
N ALA A 163 38.31 -25.41 12.81
CA ALA A 163 39.00 -24.13 12.92
C ALA A 163 40.18 -24.19 13.91
N GLU A 164 39.98 -24.86 15.05
CA GLU A 164 41.05 -25.08 16.05
C GLU A 164 42.19 -25.93 15.47
N ARG A 165 41.83 -26.99 14.76
CA ARG A 165 42.82 -27.86 14.12
C ARG A 165 43.62 -27.11 13.05
N ALA A 166 42.95 -26.36 12.17
CA ALA A 166 43.62 -25.54 11.16
C ALA A 166 44.58 -24.54 11.79
N LYS A 167 44.18 -23.90 12.90
CA LYS A 167 45.02 -22.97 13.67
C LYS A 167 46.25 -23.66 14.24
N ALA A 168 46.09 -24.87 14.81
CA ALA A 168 47.19 -25.64 15.38
C ALA A 168 48.20 -26.10 14.34
N GLU A 169 47.72 -26.43 13.14
CA GLU A 169 48.55 -26.88 12.00
C GLU A 169 49.12 -25.72 11.15
N GLY A 170 48.72 -24.46 11.44
CA GLY A 170 49.08 -23.29 10.61
C GLY A 170 48.47 -23.32 9.20
N ALA A 171 47.38 -24.06 9.04
CA ALA A 171 46.71 -24.28 7.76
C ALA A 171 45.60 -23.23 7.48
N GLU A 172 45.37 -22.91 6.21
CA GLU A 172 44.26 -22.07 5.77
C GLU A 172 43.05 -22.93 5.41
N ILE A 173 41.85 -22.47 5.82
CA ILE A 173 40.60 -23.15 5.48
C ILE A 173 40.11 -22.60 4.15
N HIS A 174 40.05 -23.43 3.14
CA HIS A 174 39.49 -23.10 1.83
C HIS A 174 38.07 -23.67 1.67
N TRP A 175 37.15 -22.83 1.16
CA TRP A 175 35.80 -23.26 0.83
C TRP A 175 35.70 -23.47 -0.68
N GLY A 176 35.44 -24.73 -1.07
CA GLY A 176 35.15 -25.07 -2.46
C GLY A 176 33.65 -25.25 -2.65
N ASP A 177 33.10 -24.69 -3.72
CA ASP A 177 31.73 -24.89 -4.13
C ASP A 177 31.65 -25.08 -5.66
N GLU A 178 30.71 -25.90 -6.09
CA GLU A 178 30.45 -26.11 -7.50
C GLU A 178 29.45 -25.08 -8.02
N THR A 179 29.81 -24.40 -9.11
CA THR A 179 28.94 -23.40 -9.74
C THR A 179 28.16 -24.04 -10.89
N GLY A 180 26.85 -24.10 -10.76
CA GLY A 180 25.97 -24.62 -11.81
C GLY A 180 24.95 -23.57 -12.29
N VAL A 181 24.55 -23.68 -13.56
CA VAL A 181 23.46 -22.88 -14.12
C VAL A 181 22.12 -23.53 -13.78
N ARG A 182 21.26 -22.81 -13.08
CA ARG A 182 19.92 -23.31 -12.71
C ARG A 182 18.91 -22.98 -13.79
N SER A 183 18.19 -23.98 -14.28
CA SER A 183 17.11 -23.82 -15.27
C SER A 183 15.83 -23.17 -14.67
N ASP A 184 15.67 -23.25 -13.35
CA ASP A 184 14.51 -22.75 -12.61
C ASP A 184 14.77 -21.40 -11.90
N CYS A 185 15.81 -20.68 -12.32
CA CYS A 185 16.19 -19.43 -11.67
C CYS A 185 15.18 -18.32 -11.94
N GLN A 186 14.38 -18.00 -10.94
CA GLN A 186 13.46 -16.87 -10.98
C GLN A 186 14.18 -15.59 -10.55
N HIS A 187 14.29 -14.65 -11.48
CA HIS A 187 14.78 -13.31 -11.21
C HIS A 187 13.61 -12.34 -11.14
N GLY A 188 13.37 -11.75 -9.99
CA GLY A 188 12.28 -10.80 -9.85
C GLY A 188 12.01 -10.41 -8.40
N ARG A 189 11.02 -9.54 -8.24
CA ARG A 189 10.53 -9.12 -6.93
C ARG A 189 9.12 -9.67 -6.71
N SER A 190 8.86 -10.12 -5.49
CA SER A 190 7.54 -10.53 -5.03
C SER A 190 6.97 -9.48 -4.08
N TYR A 191 5.68 -9.20 -4.19
CA TYR A 191 4.99 -8.36 -3.21
C TYR A 191 4.79 -9.12 -1.91
N ALA A 192 5.16 -8.50 -0.80
CA ALA A 192 4.95 -8.98 0.55
C ALA A 192 4.76 -7.79 1.50
N PRO A 193 4.20 -7.98 2.71
CA PRO A 193 4.09 -6.92 3.71
C PRO A 193 5.44 -6.25 3.96
N ALA A 194 5.45 -4.93 4.14
CA ALA A 194 6.68 -4.19 4.41
C ALA A 194 7.42 -4.77 5.62
N GLY A 195 8.73 -4.97 5.49
CA GLY A 195 9.56 -5.57 6.54
C GLY A 195 9.48 -7.10 6.67
N LYS A 196 8.64 -7.79 5.89
CA LYS A 196 8.56 -9.25 5.85
C LYS A 196 9.02 -9.76 4.49
N THR A 197 10.27 -10.22 4.40
CA THR A 197 10.82 -10.75 3.15
C THR A 197 10.16 -12.08 2.79
N PRO A 198 9.58 -12.23 1.58
CA PRO A 198 8.98 -13.48 1.16
C PRO A 198 10.04 -14.55 0.98
N VAL A 199 9.72 -15.79 1.36
CA VAL A 199 10.60 -16.95 1.19
C VAL A 199 10.09 -17.77 0.02
N GLN A 200 10.96 -18.05 -0.95
CA GLN A 200 10.69 -18.95 -2.05
C GLN A 200 11.43 -20.27 -1.82
N HIS A 201 10.69 -21.34 -1.61
CA HIS A 201 11.25 -22.67 -1.52
C HIS A 201 11.52 -23.23 -2.90
N MET A 202 12.71 -23.78 -3.09
CA MET A 202 13.19 -24.34 -4.38
C MET A 202 13.85 -25.69 -4.14
N PRO A 203 13.72 -26.67 -5.06
CA PRO A 203 14.49 -27.91 -4.96
C PRO A 203 15.97 -27.63 -5.15
N GLY A 204 16.82 -28.25 -4.33
CA GLY A 204 18.27 -28.06 -4.35
C GLY A 204 18.98 -28.60 -5.59
N SER A 205 18.37 -29.58 -6.28
CA SER A 205 19.02 -30.44 -7.26
C SER A 205 18.74 -30.16 -8.74
N ARG A 206 18.36 -28.93 -9.12
CA ARG A 206 18.10 -28.61 -10.54
C ARG A 206 19.24 -27.83 -11.17
N PHE A 207 20.33 -28.53 -11.45
CA PHE A 207 21.37 -28.02 -12.34
C PHE A 207 21.16 -28.59 -13.76
N ALA A 208 21.24 -27.73 -14.77
CA ALA A 208 21.45 -28.20 -16.14
C ALA A 208 22.93 -28.50 -16.29
N THR A 209 23.26 -29.75 -16.54
CA THR A 209 24.57 -30.18 -17.04
C THR A 209 24.75 -29.78 -18.47
#